data_79975d705031db560e574abc854bd6b9
#
_entry.id   79975d705031db560e574abc854bd6b9
#
_cell.length_a   1.000
_cell.length_b   1.000
_cell.length_c   1.000
_cell.angle_alpha   90.00
_cell.angle_beta   90.00
_cell.angle_gamma   90.00
#
_symmetry.space_group_name_H-M   'P 1'
#
loop_
_entity.id
_entity.type
_entity.pdbx_description
1 polymer ?
#
loop_
_entity_poly.entity_id
_entity_poly.type
_entity_poly.pdbx_seq_one_letter_code
_entity_poly.pdbx_strand_id
1 'polypeptide(L)'
;MSHDFNEEVKAKKTEALIEVISEFFQQNIKNILVVGCGSGREAGMLARAFKADATGIDVGNDFSFDHQGSAPATLLSMDARELKFADNSFDMVFSFHALEHIPEPQRAINEMGRVLQPGGIYLIAAPNKSRLIGGFTSPHPLRFKLLWNAKDLWLRLTGRWSNEEGAHAGFTVAELTNYCSMAFGNATDISVRYYRSLHSRHRTAISAVTKSGLQNIVFPGVFIAGTKPSQ
;
A
#
# COMPACT_ATOMS: atom_id res chain seq x y z
N MET A 1 -22.27 0.59 -13.85
CA MET A 1 -21.18 1.33 -14.50
C MET A 1 -20.16 1.95 -13.55
N SER A 2 -20.52 2.60 -12.42
CA SER A 2 -19.52 3.23 -11.53
C SER A 2 -18.78 2.23 -10.62
N HIS A 3 -19.44 1.15 -10.19
CA HIS A 3 -18.85 0.15 -9.30
C HIS A 3 -17.79 -0.68 -10.04
N ASP A 4 -18.13 -1.24 -11.20
CA ASP A 4 -17.23 -2.09 -11.99
C ASP A 4 -15.97 -1.33 -12.44
N PHE A 5 -16.10 -0.06 -12.84
CA PHE A 5 -14.95 0.76 -13.21
C PHE A 5 -13.99 1.01 -12.03
N ASN A 6 -14.53 1.21 -10.83
CA ASN A 6 -13.70 1.43 -9.63
C ASN A 6 -12.94 0.14 -9.25
N GLU A 7 -13.58 -1.01 -9.42
CA GLU A 7 -12.98 -2.32 -9.16
C GLU A 7 -11.84 -2.62 -10.17
N GLU A 8 -12.04 -2.34 -11.45
CA GLU A 8 -11.01 -2.48 -12.48
C GLU A 8 -9.77 -1.61 -12.19
N VAL A 9 -10.00 -0.35 -11.78
CA VAL A 9 -8.90 0.56 -11.41
C VAL A 9 -8.12 0.04 -10.19
N LYS A 10 -8.81 -0.52 -9.20
CA LYS A 10 -8.16 -1.11 -8.03
C LYS A 10 -7.36 -2.35 -8.40
N ALA A 11 -7.94 -3.25 -9.19
CA ALA A 11 -7.25 -4.45 -9.67
C ALA A 11 -5.96 -4.10 -10.42
N LYS A 12 -6.02 -3.14 -11.34
CA LYS A 12 -4.85 -2.67 -12.09
C LYS A 12 -3.74 -2.09 -11.20
N LYS A 13 -4.10 -1.44 -10.10
CA LYS A 13 -3.12 -0.95 -9.10
C LYS A 13 -2.40 -2.11 -8.42
N THR A 14 -3.16 -3.13 -8.03
CA THR A 14 -2.59 -4.34 -7.39
C THR A 14 -1.74 -5.14 -8.37
N GLU A 15 -2.15 -5.27 -9.64
CA GLU A 15 -1.35 -5.91 -10.71
C GLU A 15 0.00 -5.21 -10.89
N ALA A 16 0.03 -3.88 -10.92
CA ALA A 16 1.27 -3.12 -11.01
C ALA A 16 2.19 -3.33 -9.82
N LEU A 17 1.64 -3.54 -8.60
CA LEU A 17 2.43 -3.89 -7.42
C LEU A 17 2.97 -5.30 -7.50
N ILE A 18 2.17 -6.27 -7.95
CA ILE A 18 2.60 -7.65 -8.18
C ILE A 18 3.75 -7.71 -9.19
N GLU A 19 3.66 -6.95 -10.30
CA GLU A 19 4.73 -6.84 -11.29
C GLU A 19 6.02 -6.32 -10.63
N VAL A 20 5.95 -5.22 -9.89
CA VAL A 20 7.12 -4.64 -9.20
C VAL A 20 7.70 -5.60 -8.16
N ILE A 21 6.88 -6.29 -7.37
CA ILE A 21 7.34 -7.28 -6.40
C ILE A 21 8.07 -8.41 -7.11
N SER A 22 7.48 -8.95 -8.19
CA SER A 22 8.05 -10.07 -8.95
C SER A 22 9.38 -9.73 -9.62
N GLU A 23 9.56 -8.47 -10.07
CA GLU A 23 10.81 -7.99 -10.62
C GLU A 23 11.90 -7.77 -9.56
N PHE A 24 11.49 -7.32 -8.36
CA PHE A 24 12.42 -6.94 -7.29
C PHE A 24 12.89 -8.11 -6.44
N PHE A 25 12.01 -9.09 -6.23
CA PHE A 25 12.21 -10.19 -5.31
C PHE A 25 11.99 -11.53 -6.02
N GLN A 26 13.08 -12.22 -6.32
CA GLN A 26 13.05 -13.56 -6.94
C GLN A 26 13.01 -14.66 -5.86
N GLN A 27 12.06 -14.57 -4.94
CA GLN A 27 11.95 -15.52 -3.83
C GLN A 27 10.73 -16.43 -4.00
N ASN A 28 10.81 -17.63 -3.45
CA ASN A 28 9.67 -18.52 -3.36
C ASN A 28 8.80 -18.12 -2.17
N ILE A 29 7.70 -17.42 -2.42
CA ILE A 29 6.74 -16.95 -1.42
C ILE A 29 5.69 -18.06 -1.25
N LYS A 30 5.48 -18.52 -0.02
CA LYS A 30 4.48 -19.53 0.33
C LYS A 30 3.37 -18.98 1.22
N ASN A 31 3.70 -18.10 2.17
CA ASN A 31 2.76 -17.54 3.13
C ASN A 31 2.78 -16.01 3.05
N ILE A 32 1.64 -15.41 2.75
CA ILE A 32 1.48 -13.96 2.59
C ILE A 32 0.52 -13.43 3.66
N LEU A 33 0.93 -12.38 4.38
CA LEU A 33 0.03 -11.59 5.21
C LEU A 33 -0.35 -10.30 4.50
N VAL A 34 -1.65 -10.04 4.38
CA VAL A 34 -2.21 -8.78 3.85
C VAL A 34 -2.88 -8.02 4.98
N VAL A 35 -2.32 -6.88 5.35
CA VAL A 35 -2.80 -6.04 6.47
C VAL A 35 -3.66 -4.90 5.94
N GLY A 36 -4.89 -4.78 6.47
CA GLY A 36 -5.91 -3.87 5.96
C GLY A 36 -6.49 -4.38 4.65
N CYS A 37 -6.86 -5.65 4.59
CA CYS A 37 -7.30 -6.33 3.37
C CYS A 37 -8.68 -5.89 2.88
N GLY A 38 -9.45 -5.14 3.67
CA GLY A 38 -10.80 -4.72 3.35
C GLY A 38 -11.67 -5.90 2.88
N SER A 39 -12.14 -5.85 1.65
CA SER A 39 -12.95 -6.95 1.08
C SER A 39 -12.20 -8.27 0.84
N GLY A 40 -10.86 -8.28 0.90
CA GLY A 40 -10.02 -9.46 0.64
C GLY A 40 -9.47 -9.55 -0.79
N ARG A 41 -9.73 -8.54 -1.66
CA ARG A 41 -9.29 -8.58 -3.07
C ARG A 41 -7.79 -8.73 -3.20
N GLU A 42 -7.02 -7.89 -2.54
CA GLU A 42 -5.55 -7.89 -2.62
C GLU A 42 -5.00 -9.24 -2.16
N ALA A 43 -5.57 -9.83 -1.10
CA ALA A 43 -5.18 -11.15 -0.61
C ALA A 43 -5.40 -12.24 -1.68
N GLY A 44 -6.56 -12.27 -2.32
CA GLY A 44 -6.87 -13.22 -3.39
C GLY A 44 -5.99 -13.04 -4.64
N MET A 45 -5.70 -11.80 -5.03
CA MET A 45 -4.83 -11.49 -6.17
C MET A 45 -3.38 -11.91 -5.92
N LEU A 46 -2.85 -11.64 -4.72
CA LEU A 46 -1.50 -12.04 -4.31
C LEU A 46 -1.37 -13.56 -4.19
N ALA A 47 -2.35 -14.23 -3.56
CA ALA A 47 -2.40 -15.70 -3.48
C ALA A 47 -2.28 -16.36 -4.86
N ARG A 48 -3.04 -15.85 -5.83
CA ARG A 48 -3.01 -16.35 -7.21
C ARG A 48 -1.67 -16.08 -7.89
N ALA A 49 -1.19 -14.84 -7.81
CA ALA A 49 0.01 -14.39 -8.53
C ALA A 49 1.26 -15.16 -8.09
N PHE A 50 1.39 -15.39 -6.77
CA PHE A 50 2.55 -16.09 -6.19
C PHE A 50 2.32 -17.58 -5.96
N LYS A 51 1.11 -18.10 -6.22
CA LYS A 51 0.70 -19.49 -5.91
C LYS A 51 0.97 -19.83 -4.44
N ALA A 52 0.58 -18.92 -3.56
CA ALA A 52 0.89 -18.92 -2.13
C ALA A 52 -0.41 -18.89 -1.31
N ASP A 53 -0.32 -19.31 -0.05
CA ASP A 53 -1.38 -19.14 0.92
C ASP A 53 -1.39 -17.69 1.40
N ALA A 54 -2.51 -16.99 1.24
CA ALA A 54 -2.66 -15.62 1.70
C ALA A 54 -3.62 -15.54 2.88
N THR A 55 -3.20 -14.83 3.92
CA THR A 55 -4.05 -14.44 5.05
C THR A 55 -4.26 -12.94 5.00
N GLY A 56 -5.51 -12.51 4.84
CA GLY A 56 -5.91 -11.10 4.92
C GLY A 56 -6.46 -10.79 6.30
N ILE A 57 -6.06 -9.67 6.88
CA ILE A 57 -6.63 -9.16 8.12
C ILE A 57 -7.17 -7.75 7.96
N ASP A 58 -8.29 -7.47 8.63
CA ASP A 58 -8.87 -6.14 8.76
C ASP A 58 -9.60 -6.04 10.11
N VAL A 59 -9.81 -4.84 10.64
CA VAL A 59 -10.62 -4.64 11.86
C VAL A 59 -12.11 -4.82 11.57
N GLY A 60 -12.52 -4.60 10.31
CA GLY A 60 -13.84 -4.93 9.82
C GLY A 60 -14.01 -6.43 9.54
N ASN A 61 -15.22 -6.82 9.17
CA ASN A 61 -15.59 -8.18 8.77
C ASN A 61 -16.38 -8.21 7.44
N ASP A 62 -16.34 -7.14 6.68
CA ASP A 62 -16.98 -7.07 5.35
C ASP A 62 -16.05 -7.68 4.28
N PHE A 63 -15.90 -9.00 4.35
CA PHE A 63 -15.12 -9.79 3.42
C PHE A 63 -15.96 -10.18 2.21
N SER A 64 -16.34 -9.18 1.41
CA SER A 64 -17.31 -9.31 0.33
C SER A 64 -16.70 -9.64 -1.04
N PHE A 65 -15.37 -9.75 -1.14
CA PHE A 65 -14.74 -10.06 -2.42
C PHE A 65 -15.04 -11.50 -2.85
N ASP A 66 -15.71 -11.62 -4.00
CA ASP A 66 -15.97 -12.91 -4.61
C ASP A 66 -14.67 -13.46 -5.22
N HIS A 67 -14.16 -14.53 -4.60
CA HIS A 67 -12.97 -15.24 -5.04
C HIS A 67 -13.23 -16.16 -6.25
N GLN A 68 -14.32 -15.99 -7.03
CA GLN A 68 -14.58 -16.82 -8.21
C GLN A 68 -13.36 -16.83 -9.13
N GLY A 69 -12.73 -18.01 -9.21
CA GLY A 69 -11.50 -18.23 -9.98
C GLY A 69 -10.21 -17.70 -9.35
N SER A 70 -10.21 -17.24 -8.10
CA SER A 70 -9.00 -16.89 -7.31
C SER A 70 -8.65 -18.03 -6.35
N ALA A 71 -7.36 -18.14 -5.99
CA ALA A 71 -6.99 -18.98 -4.86
C ALA A 71 -7.68 -18.41 -3.60
N PRO A 72 -8.32 -19.25 -2.77
CA PRO A 72 -8.99 -18.79 -1.58
C PRO A 72 -7.96 -18.17 -0.63
N ALA A 73 -8.19 -16.92 -0.21
CA ALA A 73 -7.46 -16.32 0.89
C ALA A 73 -8.23 -16.55 2.19
N THR A 74 -7.52 -16.79 3.28
CA THR A 74 -8.10 -16.80 4.63
C THR A 74 -8.27 -15.36 5.08
N LEU A 75 -9.51 -14.94 5.42
CA LEU A 75 -9.81 -13.58 5.85
C LEU A 75 -10.22 -13.57 7.33
N LEU A 76 -9.60 -12.73 8.14
CA LEU A 76 -9.77 -12.69 9.59
C LEU A 76 -10.00 -11.26 10.09
N SER A 77 -10.95 -11.08 11.00
CA SER A 77 -11.08 -9.82 11.74
C SER A 77 -10.00 -9.76 12.83
N MET A 78 -9.07 -8.80 12.73
CA MET A 78 -7.93 -8.69 13.63
C MET A 78 -7.36 -7.27 13.63
N ASP A 79 -6.90 -6.81 14.79
CA ASP A 79 -6.16 -5.55 14.92
C ASP A 79 -4.69 -5.75 14.51
N ALA A 80 -4.23 -4.96 13.55
CA ALA A 80 -2.84 -5.02 13.07
C ALA A 80 -1.80 -4.64 14.14
N ARG A 81 -2.23 -3.97 15.22
CA ARG A 81 -1.35 -3.57 16.32
C ARG A 81 -1.09 -4.71 17.32
N GLU A 82 -1.78 -5.83 17.17
CA GLU A 82 -1.67 -7.02 18.03
C GLU A 82 -1.97 -8.28 17.21
N LEU A 83 -1.03 -8.68 16.37
CA LEU A 83 -1.19 -9.84 15.50
C LEU A 83 -1.13 -11.15 16.27
N LYS A 84 -2.15 -11.98 16.11
CA LYS A 84 -2.24 -13.30 16.76
C LYS A 84 -1.52 -14.40 15.97
N PHE A 85 -0.40 -14.04 15.34
CA PHE A 85 0.47 -14.96 14.61
C PHE A 85 1.81 -15.11 15.33
N ALA A 86 2.46 -16.25 15.13
CA ALA A 86 3.80 -16.50 15.66
C ALA A 86 4.84 -15.60 14.97
N ASP A 87 5.96 -15.36 15.63
CA ASP A 87 7.11 -14.69 15.05
C ASP A 87 7.57 -15.46 13.81
N ASN A 88 8.01 -14.72 12.78
CA ASN A 88 8.62 -15.28 11.57
C ASN A 88 7.73 -16.31 10.82
N SER A 89 6.40 -16.10 10.79
CA SER A 89 5.42 -17.02 10.21
C SER A 89 5.06 -16.72 8.76
N PHE A 90 5.49 -15.57 8.20
CA PHE A 90 5.17 -15.17 6.84
C PHE A 90 6.42 -14.89 6.01
N ASP A 91 6.38 -15.29 4.74
CA ASP A 91 7.41 -15.00 3.74
C ASP A 91 7.27 -13.59 3.18
N MET A 92 6.02 -13.08 3.17
CA MET A 92 5.70 -11.75 2.67
C MET A 92 4.66 -11.06 3.54
N VAL A 93 4.88 -9.76 3.79
CA VAL A 93 3.89 -8.85 4.39
C VAL A 93 3.54 -7.74 3.39
N PHE A 94 2.26 -7.55 3.17
CA PHE A 94 1.72 -6.55 2.26
C PHE A 94 0.68 -5.67 2.96
N SER A 95 0.76 -4.34 2.76
CA SER A 95 -0.25 -3.39 3.22
C SER A 95 -0.41 -2.27 2.20
N PHE A 96 -1.64 -2.02 1.76
CA PHE A 96 -1.94 -1.04 0.73
C PHE A 96 -3.10 -0.14 1.15
N HIS A 97 -2.80 1.14 1.41
CA HIS A 97 -3.78 2.15 1.83
C HIS A 97 -4.57 1.74 3.09
N ALA A 98 -3.88 1.25 4.10
CA ALA A 98 -4.47 0.86 5.40
C ALA A 98 -3.89 1.64 6.57
N LEU A 99 -2.58 1.91 6.56
CA LEU A 99 -1.87 2.50 7.71
C LEU A 99 -2.37 3.89 8.11
N GLU A 100 -2.89 4.67 7.16
CA GLU A 100 -3.48 5.98 7.41
C GLU A 100 -4.75 5.92 8.26
N HIS A 101 -5.34 4.74 8.41
CA HIS A 101 -6.53 4.47 9.21
C HIS A 101 -6.21 3.79 10.55
N ILE A 102 -4.96 3.36 10.76
CA ILE A 102 -4.55 2.64 11.96
C ILE A 102 -3.98 3.63 12.97
N PRO A 103 -4.59 3.78 14.17
CA PRO A 103 -3.95 4.49 15.26
C PRO A 103 -2.62 3.82 15.64
N GLU A 104 -1.61 4.60 16.00
CA GLU A 104 -0.28 4.08 16.34
C GLU A 104 0.34 3.22 15.21
N PRO A 105 0.48 3.75 13.97
CA PRO A 105 0.88 2.96 12.80
C PRO A 105 2.25 2.28 12.98
N GLN A 106 3.16 2.87 13.75
CA GLN A 106 4.45 2.26 14.07
C GLN A 106 4.30 0.94 14.82
N ARG A 107 3.31 0.84 15.73
CA ARG A 107 3.03 -0.40 16.46
C ARG A 107 2.57 -1.50 15.51
N ALA A 108 1.68 -1.18 14.56
CA ALA A 108 1.25 -2.12 13.54
C ALA A 108 2.43 -2.56 12.65
N ILE A 109 3.27 -1.63 12.23
CA ILE A 109 4.47 -1.94 11.40
C ILE A 109 5.46 -2.81 12.19
N ASN A 110 5.63 -2.60 13.49
CA ASN A 110 6.48 -3.45 14.34
C ASN A 110 5.94 -4.89 14.42
N GLU A 111 4.61 -5.07 14.57
CA GLU A 111 3.98 -6.38 14.52
C GLU A 111 4.15 -7.07 13.15
N MET A 112 3.99 -6.31 12.05
CA MET A 112 4.31 -6.79 10.70
C MET A 112 5.77 -7.26 10.59
N GLY A 113 6.71 -6.51 11.18
CA GLY A 113 8.13 -6.88 11.25
C GLY A 113 8.38 -8.12 12.09
N ARG A 114 7.65 -8.30 13.21
CA ARG A 114 7.76 -9.47 14.07
C ARG A 114 7.34 -10.75 13.34
N VAL A 115 6.21 -10.71 12.65
CA VAL A 115 5.66 -11.90 11.98
C VAL A 115 6.34 -12.22 10.66
N LEU A 116 7.05 -11.27 10.05
CA LEU A 116 7.85 -11.51 8.83
C LEU A 116 9.12 -12.27 9.18
N GLN A 117 9.39 -13.35 8.45
CA GLN A 117 10.61 -14.15 8.66
C GLN A 117 11.89 -13.42 8.20
N PRO A 118 13.06 -13.76 8.74
CA PRO A 118 14.34 -13.33 8.19
C PRO A 118 14.45 -13.70 6.70
N GLY A 119 14.90 -12.78 5.86
CA GLY A 119 14.90 -12.92 4.41
C GLY A 119 13.54 -12.69 3.75
N GLY A 120 12.46 -12.60 4.51
CA GLY A 120 11.12 -12.29 4.01
C GLY A 120 11.02 -10.88 3.43
N ILE A 121 10.07 -10.68 2.53
CA ILE A 121 9.85 -9.42 1.84
C ILE A 121 8.64 -8.67 2.38
N TYR A 122 8.67 -7.36 2.27
CA TYR A 122 7.49 -6.55 2.59
C TYR A 122 7.25 -5.47 1.54
N LEU A 123 5.99 -5.08 1.38
CA LEU A 123 5.57 -3.89 0.67
C LEU A 123 4.50 -3.16 1.46
N ILE A 124 4.75 -1.90 1.75
CA ILE A 124 3.83 -1.01 2.45
C ILE A 124 3.60 0.23 1.61
N ALA A 125 2.32 0.54 1.37
CA ALA A 125 1.92 1.70 0.61
C ALA A 125 0.84 2.51 1.34
N ALA A 126 0.97 3.83 1.27
CA ALA A 126 0.04 4.78 1.88
C ALA A 126 -0.11 6.04 1.01
N PRO A 127 -1.15 6.88 1.24
CA PRO A 127 -1.23 8.18 0.62
C PRO A 127 0.00 9.04 0.93
N ASN A 128 0.41 9.85 -0.04
CA ASN A 128 1.54 10.76 0.13
C ASN A 128 1.10 12.06 0.79
N LYS A 129 1.53 12.29 2.03
CA LYS A 129 1.24 13.50 2.82
C LYS A 129 1.80 14.76 2.17
N SER A 130 2.91 14.65 1.44
CA SER A 130 3.58 15.77 0.77
C SER A 130 2.95 16.16 -0.57
N ARG A 131 2.02 15.36 -1.12
CA ARG A 131 1.42 15.63 -2.43
C ARG A 131 0.74 17.01 -2.43
N LEU A 132 0.96 17.82 -3.47
CA LEU A 132 0.30 19.11 -3.62
C LEU A 132 -1.03 18.99 -4.37
N ILE A 133 -1.18 18.00 -5.26
CA ILE A 133 -2.37 17.81 -6.08
C ILE A 133 -2.86 16.36 -5.91
N GLY A 134 -4.12 16.23 -5.50
CA GLY A 134 -4.81 14.94 -5.40
C GLY A 134 -5.68 14.65 -6.62
N GLY A 135 -6.08 13.38 -6.78
CA GLY A 135 -7.09 12.98 -7.76
C GLY A 135 -6.66 13.01 -9.23
N PHE A 136 -5.35 13.10 -9.54
CA PHE A 136 -4.86 13.19 -10.92
C PHE A 136 -5.29 11.98 -11.76
N THR A 137 -5.26 10.79 -11.18
CA THR A 137 -5.67 9.52 -11.83
C THR A 137 -7.12 9.14 -11.56
N SER A 138 -7.86 9.98 -10.83
CA SER A 138 -9.27 9.72 -10.50
C SER A 138 -10.15 9.94 -11.73
N PRO A 139 -11.16 9.08 -11.97
CA PRO A 139 -12.11 9.24 -13.07
C PRO A 139 -13.11 10.38 -12.84
N HIS A 140 -13.12 10.99 -11.65
CA HIS A 140 -14.09 12.03 -11.32
C HIS A 140 -13.95 13.29 -12.18
N PRO A 141 -15.06 13.98 -12.48
CA PRO A 141 -15.07 15.25 -13.20
C PRO A 141 -14.13 16.30 -12.58
N LEU A 142 -13.59 17.20 -13.42
CA LEU A 142 -12.64 18.23 -13.00
C LEU A 142 -13.12 19.08 -11.80
N ARG A 143 -14.43 19.40 -11.76
CA ARG A 143 -15.04 20.15 -10.64
C ARG A 143 -14.83 19.49 -9.27
N PHE A 144 -14.95 18.14 -9.21
CA PHE A 144 -14.71 17.40 -7.96
C PHE A 144 -13.22 17.39 -7.60
N LYS A 145 -12.34 17.25 -8.59
CA LYS A 145 -10.88 17.34 -8.38
C LYS A 145 -10.49 18.70 -7.83
N LEU A 146 -11.05 19.78 -8.35
CA LEU A 146 -10.81 21.13 -7.86
C LEU A 146 -11.31 21.33 -6.42
N LEU A 147 -12.51 20.83 -6.10
CA LEU A 147 -13.07 20.90 -4.74
C LEU A 147 -12.21 20.09 -3.74
N TRP A 148 -11.74 18.90 -4.12
CA TRP A 148 -10.86 18.10 -3.26
C TRP A 148 -9.54 18.82 -2.99
N ASN A 149 -8.90 19.35 -4.03
CA ASN A 149 -7.64 20.06 -3.85
C ASN A 149 -7.82 21.37 -3.04
N ALA A 150 -8.94 22.05 -3.20
CA ALA A 150 -9.28 23.21 -2.37
C ALA A 150 -9.48 22.81 -0.90
N LYS A 151 -10.17 21.69 -0.63
CA LYS A 151 -10.30 21.12 0.72
C LYS A 151 -8.94 20.73 1.30
N ASP A 152 -8.12 20.00 0.53
CA ASP A 152 -6.78 19.60 0.97
C ASP A 152 -5.92 20.82 1.31
N LEU A 153 -5.97 21.86 0.47
CA LEU A 153 -5.26 23.12 0.73
C LEU A 153 -5.76 23.80 2.01
N TRP A 154 -7.08 23.88 2.21
CA TRP A 154 -7.66 24.46 3.42
C TRP A 154 -7.23 23.70 4.69
N LEU A 155 -7.26 22.35 4.65
CA LEU A 155 -6.80 21.52 5.77
C LEU A 155 -5.32 21.77 6.10
N ARG A 156 -4.48 21.96 5.07
CA ARG A 156 -3.05 22.30 5.25
C ARG A 156 -2.88 23.66 5.88
N LEU A 157 -3.59 24.69 5.40
CA LEU A 157 -3.51 26.06 5.92
C LEU A 157 -4.02 26.17 7.36
N THR A 158 -4.96 25.31 7.75
CA THR A 158 -5.52 25.27 9.11
C THR A 158 -4.79 24.31 10.05
N GLY A 159 -3.72 23.64 9.60
CA GLY A 159 -2.98 22.65 10.40
C GLY A 159 -3.71 21.31 10.63
N ARG A 160 -4.84 21.10 9.97
CA ARG A 160 -5.70 19.89 10.11
C ARG A 160 -5.40 18.81 9.08
N TRP A 161 -4.29 18.92 8.36
CA TRP A 161 -3.85 17.91 7.40
C TRP A 161 -3.13 16.77 8.13
N SER A 162 -3.92 15.89 8.76
CA SER A 162 -3.42 14.72 9.49
C SER A 162 -4.36 13.52 9.32
N ASN A 163 -3.88 12.31 9.62
CA ASN A 163 -4.70 11.10 9.61
C ASN A 163 -5.71 11.10 10.75
N GLU A 164 -5.34 11.66 11.91
CA GLU A 164 -6.17 11.76 13.12
C GLU A 164 -7.42 12.62 12.88
N GLU A 165 -7.31 13.67 12.08
CA GLU A 165 -8.42 14.55 11.69
C GLU A 165 -9.26 13.99 10.53
N GLY A 166 -9.02 12.74 10.10
CA GLY A 166 -9.77 12.10 9.03
C GLY A 166 -9.49 12.67 7.63
N ALA A 167 -8.39 13.41 7.47
CA ALA A 167 -7.99 13.97 6.18
C ALA A 167 -7.38 12.93 5.23
N HIS A 168 -7.12 11.71 5.70
CA HIS A 168 -6.37 10.68 4.97
C HIS A 168 -5.07 11.24 4.39
N ALA A 169 -4.36 12.00 5.21
CA ALA A 169 -3.14 12.69 4.80
C ALA A 169 -2.06 11.70 4.34
N GLY A 170 -2.00 10.54 4.97
CA GLY A 170 -0.99 9.51 4.72
C GLY A 170 0.33 9.84 5.40
N PHE A 171 1.42 9.52 4.72
CA PHE A 171 2.78 9.67 5.24
C PHE A 171 3.68 10.35 4.20
N THR A 172 4.71 11.04 4.67
CA THR A 172 5.83 11.42 3.79
C THR A 172 6.69 10.19 3.47
N VAL A 173 7.49 10.26 2.41
CA VAL A 173 8.48 9.22 2.09
C VAL A 173 9.41 8.98 3.28
N ALA A 174 9.89 10.05 3.91
CA ALA A 174 10.82 9.97 5.04
C ALA A 174 10.19 9.29 6.27
N GLU A 175 8.95 9.68 6.64
CA GLU A 175 8.23 9.06 7.77
C GLU A 175 8.04 7.55 7.54
N LEU A 176 7.50 7.16 6.38
CA LEU A 176 7.20 5.76 6.11
C LEU A 176 8.48 4.92 5.95
N THR A 177 9.53 5.48 5.32
CA THR A 177 10.85 4.82 5.23
C THR A 177 11.44 4.60 6.62
N ASN A 178 11.36 5.60 7.50
CA ASN A 178 11.86 5.48 8.88
C ASN A 178 11.12 4.38 9.64
N TYR A 179 9.79 4.36 9.59
CA TYR A 179 8.96 3.33 10.24
C TYR A 179 9.32 1.93 9.74
N CYS A 180 9.43 1.76 8.43
CA CYS A 180 9.82 0.49 7.84
C CYS A 180 11.25 0.08 8.20
N SER A 181 12.21 1.02 8.17
CA SER A 181 13.61 0.74 8.54
C SER A 181 13.75 0.27 9.99
N MET A 182 12.98 0.86 10.90
CA MET A 182 13.00 0.45 12.31
C MET A 182 12.46 -0.97 12.53
N ALA A 183 11.43 -1.37 11.79
CA ALA A 183 10.75 -2.65 11.98
C ALA A 183 11.37 -3.80 11.16
N PHE A 184 11.84 -3.49 9.95
CA PHE A 184 12.31 -4.50 8.99
C PHE A 184 13.82 -4.44 8.71
N GLY A 185 14.52 -3.39 9.13
CA GLY A 185 15.95 -3.18 8.90
C GLY A 185 16.27 -2.46 7.59
N ASN A 186 15.74 -2.90 6.45
CA ASN A 186 15.99 -2.29 5.14
C ASN A 186 14.70 -1.69 4.57
N ALA A 187 14.77 -0.48 4.03
CA ALA A 187 13.62 0.19 3.42
C ALA A 187 14.04 0.96 2.16
N THR A 188 13.35 0.69 1.05
CA THR A 188 13.60 1.34 -0.24
C THR A 188 12.32 1.97 -0.76
N ASP A 189 12.39 3.24 -1.15
CA ASP A 189 11.29 3.90 -1.88
C ASP A 189 11.21 3.35 -3.31
N ILE A 190 10.12 2.65 -3.61
CA ILE A 190 9.83 2.07 -4.91
C ILE A 190 8.73 2.84 -5.66
N SER A 191 8.32 4.02 -5.18
CA SER A 191 7.21 4.80 -5.75
C SER A 191 7.41 5.08 -7.24
N VAL A 192 8.61 5.46 -7.67
CA VAL A 192 8.92 5.70 -9.08
C VAL A 192 8.73 4.44 -9.93
N ARG A 193 9.14 3.28 -9.42
CA ARG A 193 8.97 2.00 -10.14
C ARG A 193 7.51 1.63 -10.28
N TYR A 194 6.76 1.75 -9.19
CA TYR A 194 5.33 1.52 -9.19
C TYR A 194 4.59 2.40 -10.21
N TYR A 195 4.85 3.71 -10.23
CA TYR A 195 4.19 4.59 -11.18
C TYR A 195 4.61 4.34 -12.63
N ARG A 196 5.82 3.86 -12.89
CA ARG A 196 6.27 3.42 -14.22
C ARG A 196 5.57 2.15 -14.70
N SER A 197 5.31 1.19 -13.81
CA SER A 197 4.53 0.00 -14.09
C SER A 197 3.06 0.38 -14.33
N LEU A 198 2.42 1.05 -13.39
CA LEU A 198 1.00 1.44 -13.48
C LEU A 198 0.67 2.29 -14.70
N HIS A 199 1.58 3.17 -15.10
CA HIS A 199 1.40 4.12 -16.21
C HIS A 199 2.44 3.92 -17.31
N SER A 200 2.53 2.71 -17.85
CA SER A 200 3.51 2.32 -18.87
C SER A 200 3.50 3.21 -20.12
N ARG A 201 2.34 3.79 -20.48
CA ARG A 201 2.19 4.74 -21.60
C ARG A 201 2.74 6.15 -21.31
N HIS A 202 2.99 6.50 -20.03
CA HIS A 202 3.43 7.83 -19.60
C HIS A 202 4.84 7.83 -18.99
N ARG A 203 5.68 6.87 -19.35
CA ARG A 203 7.05 6.71 -18.81
C ARG A 203 7.92 7.97 -18.99
N THR A 204 7.75 8.69 -20.07
CA THR A 204 8.49 9.95 -20.32
C THR A 204 8.10 11.04 -19.33
N ALA A 205 6.81 11.22 -19.06
CA ALA A 205 6.31 12.19 -18.09
C ALA A 205 6.79 11.84 -16.67
N ILE A 206 6.71 10.56 -16.27
CA ILE A 206 7.21 10.08 -14.98
C ILE A 206 8.71 10.32 -14.86
N SER A 207 9.47 10.06 -15.93
CA SER A 207 10.92 10.31 -15.95
C SER A 207 11.25 11.80 -15.82
N ALA A 208 10.47 12.69 -16.43
CA ALA A 208 10.63 14.14 -16.28
C ALA A 208 10.36 14.59 -14.84
N VAL A 209 9.28 14.10 -14.21
CA VAL A 209 8.96 14.35 -12.79
C VAL A 209 10.09 13.85 -11.88
N THR A 210 10.62 12.65 -12.15
CA THR A 210 11.71 12.08 -11.34
C THR A 210 13.00 12.88 -11.50
N LYS A 211 13.37 13.27 -12.73
CA LYS A 211 14.57 14.06 -13.01
C LYS A 211 14.51 15.47 -12.40
N SER A 212 13.31 16.05 -12.29
CA SER A 212 13.11 17.36 -11.65
C SER A 212 13.12 17.31 -10.12
N GLY A 213 13.17 16.12 -9.49
CA GLY A 213 13.08 15.97 -8.04
C GLY A 213 11.68 16.19 -7.46
N LEU A 214 10.65 16.34 -8.32
CA LEU A 214 9.28 16.67 -7.90
C LEU A 214 8.42 15.45 -7.54
N GLN A 215 8.95 14.23 -7.63
CA GLN A 215 8.18 12.99 -7.37
C GLN A 215 7.49 13.00 -6.01
N ASN A 216 8.13 13.53 -4.96
CA ASN A 216 7.60 13.54 -3.60
C ASN A 216 6.38 14.46 -3.42
N ILE A 217 6.17 15.42 -4.32
CA ILE A 217 5.03 16.36 -4.27
C ILE A 217 4.01 16.10 -5.38
N VAL A 218 4.36 15.30 -6.40
CA VAL A 218 3.49 14.98 -7.53
C VAL A 218 2.83 13.61 -7.36
N PHE A 219 3.53 12.61 -6.84
CA PHE A 219 2.98 11.26 -6.73
C PHE A 219 1.96 11.19 -5.57
N PRO A 220 0.76 10.65 -5.84
CA PRO A 220 -0.31 10.61 -4.84
C PRO A 220 -0.11 9.58 -3.74
N GLY A 221 0.78 8.61 -3.89
CA GLY A 221 1.10 7.58 -2.91
C GLY A 221 2.59 7.38 -2.73
N VAL A 222 2.96 6.86 -1.57
CA VAL A 222 4.31 6.43 -1.20
C VAL A 222 4.32 4.92 -1.11
N PHE A 223 5.35 4.28 -1.66
CA PHE A 223 5.49 2.82 -1.72
C PHE A 223 6.88 2.45 -1.22
N ILE A 224 6.93 1.78 -0.08
CA ILE A 224 8.17 1.31 0.54
C ILE A 224 8.21 -0.20 0.51
N ALA A 225 9.32 -0.76 0.08
CA ALA A 225 9.54 -2.20 0.06
C ALA A 225 10.97 -2.54 0.51
N GLY A 226 11.16 -3.78 0.91
CA GLY A 226 12.46 -4.28 1.31
C GLY A 226 12.43 -5.74 1.71
N THR A 227 13.56 -6.22 2.19
CA THR A 227 13.72 -7.55 2.79
C THR A 227 14.14 -7.39 4.25
N LYS A 228 13.56 -8.20 5.14
CA LYS A 228 14.08 -8.31 6.51
C LYS A 228 15.44 -9.02 6.46
N PRO A 229 16.52 -8.46 7.03
CA PRO A 229 17.83 -9.10 7.01
C PRO A 229 17.78 -10.54 7.50
N SER A 230 18.53 -11.43 6.85
CA SER A 230 18.84 -12.75 7.40
C SER A 230 19.82 -12.56 8.55
N GLN A 231 19.49 -13.03 9.72
CA GLN A 231 20.39 -12.99 10.88
C GLN A 231 21.60 -13.88 10.64
#